data_07cdc18ce34ef0e4ef5d0716069db5fe
#
_entry.id   07cdc18ce34ef0e4ef5d0716069db5fe
#
_cell.length_a   1.000
_cell.length_b   1.000
_cell.length_c   1.000
_cell.angle_alpha   90.00
_cell.angle_beta   90.00
_cell.angle_gamma   90.00
#
_symmetry.space_group_name_H-M   'P 1'
#
loop_
_entity.id
_entity.type
_entity.pdbx_description
1 polymer ?
#
loop_
_entity_poly.entity_id
_entity_poly.type
_entity_poly.pdbx_seq_one_letter_code
_entity_poly.pdbx_strand_id
1 'polypeptide(L)'
;MIVKGPFTIQWGSNTIQDIEEISIEHTIDSEDLQTLQGKTYEIDGAYKVSATITLLASDIPVLAVLLPQHYVANGGTMSTGETVTNAAGAIDIKAAECDEAVIDNNLDIISCNNPSTVLRLVNVRTKIDGIEIDNKLQKVMIKFVGNAGVNEATAQFFIEGGISPAS
;
A
#
# COMPACT_ATOMS: atom_id res chain seq x y z
N MET A 1 4.74 5.02 24.22
CA MET A 1 5.45 3.83 23.71
C MET A 1 6.45 4.26 22.65
N ILE A 2 7.67 3.75 22.71
CA ILE A 2 8.66 3.97 21.66
C ILE A 2 8.78 2.69 20.85
N VAL A 3 8.44 2.77 19.57
CA VAL A 3 8.55 1.65 18.63
C VAL A 3 9.87 1.77 17.87
N LYS A 4 10.66 0.73 17.94
CA LYS A 4 11.98 0.70 17.30
C LYS A 4 12.03 -0.36 16.21
N GLY A 5 12.76 -0.03 15.12
CA GLY A 5 13.14 -0.99 14.11
C GLY A 5 14.24 -1.95 14.56
N PRO A 6 14.59 -2.94 13.76
CA PRO A 6 14.06 -3.14 12.40
C PRO A 6 12.59 -3.54 12.38
N PHE A 7 11.97 -3.34 11.23
CA PHE A 7 10.56 -3.66 11.03
C PHE A 7 10.38 -4.76 10.00
N THR A 8 9.36 -5.60 10.22
CA THR A 8 8.85 -6.53 9.22
C THR A 8 7.57 -5.95 8.65
N ILE A 9 7.43 -5.94 7.33
CA ILE A 9 6.28 -5.37 6.64
C ILE A 9 5.57 -6.49 5.90
N GLN A 10 4.27 -6.64 6.16
CA GLN A 10 3.42 -7.65 5.56
C GLN A 10 2.20 -7.01 4.91
N TRP A 11 1.89 -7.44 3.70
CA TRP A 11 0.64 -7.11 3.04
C TRP A 11 -0.14 -8.40 2.79
N GLY A 12 -1.25 -8.57 3.50
CA GLY A 12 -1.92 -9.86 3.58
C GLY A 12 -1.01 -10.90 4.23
N SER A 13 -0.80 -12.02 3.58
CA SER A 13 0.12 -13.08 4.03
C SER A 13 1.55 -12.93 3.48
N ASN A 14 1.80 -11.89 2.69
CA ASN A 14 3.07 -11.71 2.00
C ASN A 14 3.98 -10.75 2.77
N THR A 15 5.21 -11.19 3.06
CA THR A 15 6.24 -10.36 3.64
C THR A 15 6.97 -9.61 2.53
N ILE A 16 7.09 -8.29 2.69
CA ILE A 16 7.78 -7.43 1.72
C ILE A 16 9.19 -7.18 2.25
N GLN A 17 10.18 -7.47 1.41
CA GLN A 17 11.59 -7.30 1.74
C GLN A 17 12.22 -6.19 0.91
N ASP A 18 13.45 -5.81 1.27
CA ASP A 18 14.27 -4.82 0.59
C ASP A 18 13.60 -3.44 0.48
N ILE A 19 12.95 -3.04 1.56
CA ILE A 19 12.33 -1.73 1.68
C ILE A 19 13.36 -0.73 2.20
N GLU A 20 13.61 0.34 1.45
CA GLU A 20 14.45 1.46 1.87
C GLU A 20 13.71 2.39 2.82
N GLU A 21 12.48 2.72 2.48
CA GLU A 21 11.69 3.73 3.18
C GLU A 21 10.20 3.39 3.13
N ILE A 22 9.50 3.75 4.18
CA ILE A 22 8.05 3.77 4.24
C ILE A 22 7.59 5.13 4.76
N SER A 23 6.67 5.74 4.03
CA SER A 23 6.05 7.01 4.39
C SER A 23 4.55 6.82 4.54
N ILE A 24 4.00 7.27 5.65
CA ILE A 24 2.56 7.15 5.94
C ILE A 24 1.96 8.54 5.97
N GLU A 25 0.91 8.74 5.18
CA GLU A 25 0.14 9.97 5.13
C GLU A 25 -1.25 9.74 5.66
N HIS A 26 -1.71 10.68 6.48
CA HIS A 26 -3.05 10.70 7.02
C HIS A 26 -3.77 11.96 6.56
N THR A 27 -4.88 11.79 5.87
CA THR A 27 -5.67 12.89 5.32
C THR A 27 -7.06 12.89 5.94
N ILE A 28 -7.52 14.07 6.36
CA ILE A 28 -8.86 14.30 6.87
C ILE A 28 -9.53 15.30 5.95
N ASP A 29 -10.66 14.93 5.36
CA ASP A 29 -11.49 15.87 4.63
C ASP A 29 -12.33 16.63 5.65
N SER A 30 -12.19 17.95 5.69
CA SER A 30 -12.99 18.81 6.56
C SER A 30 -13.72 19.87 5.73
N GLU A 31 -14.90 20.24 6.20
CA GLU A 31 -15.73 21.26 5.58
C GLU A 31 -16.19 22.26 6.63
N ASP A 32 -16.10 23.54 6.30
CA ASP A 32 -16.57 24.61 7.18
C ASP A 32 -18.01 24.99 6.85
N LEU A 33 -18.89 24.93 7.84
CA LEU A 33 -20.25 25.38 7.74
C LEU A 33 -20.43 26.67 8.54
N GLN A 34 -20.96 27.71 7.90
CA GLN A 34 -21.27 28.97 8.54
C GLN A 34 -22.77 29.09 8.80
N THR A 35 -23.14 29.41 10.03
CA THR A 35 -24.55 29.68 10.38
C THR A 35 -24.97 31.09 9.98
N LEU A 36 -26.29 31.32 9.93
CA LEU A 36 -26.82 32.64 9.64
C LEU A 36 -26.42 33.70 10.69
N GLN A 37 -26.04 33.28 11.86
CA GLN A 37 -25.56 34.17 12.93
C GLN A 37 -24.05 34.41 12.88
N GLY A 38 -23.38 33.92 11.83
CA GLY A 38 -21.95 34.10 11.60
C GLY A 38 -21.05 33.14 12.37
N LYS A 39 -21.60 32.11 12.98
CA LYS A 39 -20.82 31.07 13.66
C LYS A 39 -20.33 30.03 12.64
N THR A 40 -19.04 29.70 12.71
CA THR A 40 -18.42 28.69 11.85
C THR A 40 -18.23 27.38 12.60
N TYR A 41 -18.64 26.26 11.98
CA TYR A 41 -18.39 24.92 12.45
C TYR A 41 -17.51 24.18 11.44
N GLU A 42 -16.48 23.52 11.94
CA GLU A 42 -15.69 22.58 11.15
C GLU A 42 -16.32 21.19 11.28
N ILE A 43 -16.64 20.58 10.13
CA ILE A 43 -17.17 19.23 10.07
C ILE A 43 -16.12 18.35 9.43
N ASP A 44 -15.65 17.36 10.17
CA ASP A 44 -14.72 16.36 9.68
C ASP A 44 -15.45 15.34 8.81
N GLY A 45 -14.94 15.13 7.62
CA GLY A 45 -15.40 14.10 6.69
C GLY A 45 -14.66 12.76 6.90
N ALA A 46 -14.43 12.05 5.83
CA ALA A 46 -13.75 10.76 5.86
C ALA A 46 -12.26 10.89 6.23
N TYR A 47 -11.80 9.99 7.08
CA TYR A 47 -10.38 9.81 7.37
C TYR A 47 -9.79 8.85 6.36
N LYS A 48 -8.67 9.21 5.76
CA LYS A 48 -7.94 8.36 4.79
C LYS A 48 -6.48 8.24 5.21
N VAL A 49 -5.98 7.02 5.16
CA VAL A 49 -4.57 6.74 5.40
C VAL A 49 -3.99 6.08 4.16
N SER A 50 -2.81 6.52 3.76
CA SER A 50 -2.05 5.88 2.70
C SER A 50 -0.61 5.70 3.13
N ALA A 51 0.04 4.67 2.60
CA ALA A 51 1.45 4.45 2.79
C ALA A 51 2.14 4.31 1.44
N THR A 52 3.33 4.90 1.32
CA THR A 52 4.19 4.71 0.16
C THR A 52 5.44 3.99 0.60
N ILE A 53 5.74 2.87 -0.02
CA ILE A 53 6.99 2.14 0.20
C ILE A 53 7.92 2.32 -0.99
N THR A 54 9.21 2.40 -0.71
CA THR A 54 10.26 2.41 -1.72
C THR A 54 11.00 1.09 -1.67
N LEU A 55 10.90 0.31 -2.73
CA LEU A 55 11.56 -0.98 -2.88
C LEU A 55 12.87 -0.83 -3.63
N LEU A 56 13.90 -1.48 -3.12
CA LEU A 56 15.22 -1.56 -3.77
C LEU A 56 15.29 -2.84 -4.59
N ALA A 57 15.73 -2.74 -5.86
CA ALA A 57 16.02 -3.90 -6.72
C ALA A 57 14.90 -4.95 -6.76
N SER A 58 13.68 -4.52 -7.08
CA SER A 58 12.52 -5.40 -7.08
C SER A 58 12.51 -6.36 -8.26
N ASP A 59 12.29 -7.64 -7.98
CA ASP A 59 12.13 -8.69 -8.97
C ASP A 59 10.67 -8.83 -9.42
N ILE A 60 10.46 -9.41 -10.60
CA ILE A 60 9.12 -9.65 -11.15
C ILE A 60 8.22 -10.44 -10.19
N PRO A 61 8.68 -11.53 -9.53
CA PRO A 61 7.84 -12.25 -8.58
C PRO A 61 7.32 -11.40 -7.42
N VAL A 62 8.13 -10.49 -6.90
CA VAL A 62 7.72 -9.56 -5.84
C VAL A 62 6.68 -8.58 -6.35
N LEU A 63 6.91 -8.00 -7.52
CA LEU A 63 5.97 -7.07 -8.14
C LEU A 63 4.67 -7.76 -8.58
N ALA A 64 4.71 -9.02 -8.97
CA ALA A 64 3.51 -9.81 -9.29
C ALA A 64 2.59 -10.00 -8.08
N VAL A 65 3.17 -10.14 -6.88
CA VAL A 65 2.41 -10.23 -5.63
C VAL A 65 1.82 -8.88 -5.25
N LEU A 66 2.60 -7.80 -5.38
CA LEU A 66 2.18 -6.45 -4.98
C LEU A 66 1.27 -5.77 -5.99
N LEU A 67 1.45 -6.06 -7.27
CA LEU A 67 0.71 -5.45 -8.37
C LEU A 67 0.05 -6.53 -9.24
N PRO A 68 -0.86 -7.35 -8.71
CA PRO A 68 -1.47 -8.44 -9.48
C PRO A 68 -2.25 -7.95 -10.70
N GLN A 69 -2.79 -6.73 -10.65
CA GLN A 69 -3.50 -6.10 -11.75
C GLN A 69 -2.61 -5.78 -12.96
N HIS A 70 -1.31 -5.73 -12.78
CA HIS A 70 -0.35 -5.41 -13.84
C HIS A 70 0.50 -6.61 -14.25
N TYR A 71 0.31 -7.76 -13.64
CA TYR A 71 1.09 -8.95 -13.94
C TYR A 71 0.59 -9.66 -15.19
N VAL A 72 1.52 -10.00 -16.09
CA VAL A 72 1.28 -10.82 -17.28
C VAL A 72 2.18 -12.04 -17.23
N ALA A 73 1.58 -13.22 -17.24
CA ALA A 73 2.34 -14.47 -17.21
C ALA A 73 3.08 -14.75 -18.54
N ASN A 74 4.08 -15.61 -18.48
CA ASN A 74 4.76 -16.12 -19.69
C ASN A 74 3.74 -16.68 -20.69
N GLY A 75 3.85 -16.27 -21.93
CA GLY A 75 2.91 -16.61 -22.99
C GLY A 75 1.70 -15.69 -23.11
N GLY A 76 1.49 -14.81 -22.14
CA GLY A 76 0.45 -13.78 -22.21
C GLY A 76 0.83 -12.64 -23.14
N THR A 77 -0.15 -11.81 -23.48
CA THR A 77 0.02 -10.65 -24.36
C THR A 77 -0.05 -9.36 -23.56
N MET A 78 0.92 -8.50 -23.71
CA MET A 78 0.94 -7.17 -23.12
C MET A 78 -0.02 -6.22 -23.85
N SER A 79 -0.37 -5.11 -23.21
CA SER A 79 -1.24 -4.09 -23.79
C SER A 79 -0.68 -3.49 -25.11
N THR A 80 0.62 -3.56 -25.31
CA THR A 80 1.31 -3.16 -26.56
C THR A 80 1.20 -4.20 -27.69
N GLY A 81 0.67 -5.37 -27.42
CA GLY A 81 0.56 -6.49 -28.38
C GLY A 81 1.72 -7.45 -28.36
N GLU A 82 2.74 -7.21 -27.57
CA GLU A 82 3.91 -8.10 -27.46
C GLU A 82 3.57 -9.33 -26.60
N THR A 83 4.15 -10.46 -26.97
CA THR A 83 4.04 -11.71 -26.20
C THR A 83 5.15 -11.79 -25.15
N VAL A 84 4.77 -12.08 -23.92
CA VAL A 84 5.72 -12.25 -22.82
C VAL A 84 6.47 -13.56 -22.98
N THR A 85 7.79 -13.49 -23.07
CA THR A 85 8.68 -14.66 -23.21
C THR A 85 9.49 -14.95 -21.95
N ASN A 86 9.51 -14.04 -20.97
CA ASN A 86 10.21 -14.25 -19.72
C ASN A 86 9.45 -15.30 -18.88
N ALA A 87 10.18 -16.30 -18.36
CA ALA A 87 9.60 -17.36 -17.53
C ALA A 87 8.92 -16.84 -16.28
N ALA A 88 9.41 -15.74 -15.69
CA ALA A 88 8.83 -15.09 -14.53
C ALA A 88 7.61 -14.21 -14.87
N GLY A 89 7.34 -13.97 -16.16
CA GLY A 89 6.31 -13.05 -16.60
C GLY A 89 6.82 -11.63 -16.81
N ALA A 90 5.89 -10.68 -16.81
CA ALA A 90 6.20 -9.26 -16.96
C ALA A 90 5.22 -8.41 -16.14
N ILE A 91 5.58 -7.18 -15.90
CA ILE A 91 4.69 -6.18 -15.28
C ILE A 91 4.32 -5.16 -16.34
N ASP A 92 3.05 -5.12 -16.67
CA ASP A 92 2.47 -4.24 -17.69
C ASP A 92 1.61 -3.17 -17.03
N ILE A 93 2.20 -2.01 -16.83
CA ILE A 93 1.51 -0.87 -16.18
C ILE A 93 0.61 -0.21 -17.20
N LYS A 94 -0.67 -0.33 -17.00
CA LYS A 94 -1.71 0.15 -17.92
C LYS A 94 -2.87 0.79 -17.17
N ALA A 95 -3.76 1.45 -17.90
CA ALA A 95 -5.00 1.98 -17.34
C ALA A 95 -5.87 0.85 -16.77
N ALA A 96 -6.67 1.18 -15.77
CA ALA A 96 -7.59 0.25 -15.14
C ALA A 96 -8.60 -0.32 -16.14
N GLU A 97 -8.86 -1.60 -16.04
CA GLU A 97 -9.85 -2.33 -16.85
C GLU A 97 -10.98 -2.89 -15.97
N CYS A 98 -12.11 -3.19 -16.58
CA CYS A 98 -13.29 -3.69 -15.84
C CYS A 98 -13.03 -5.04 -15.14
N ASP A 99 -12.17 -5.86 -15.72
CA ASP A 99 -11.84 -7.21 -15.20
C ASP A 99 -10.55 -7.22 -14.37
N GLU A 100 -10.10 -6.06 -13.91
CA GLU A 100 -8.86 -5.91 -13.18
C GLU A 100 -8.92 -6.64 -11.83
N ALA A 101 -7.89 -7.43 -11.54
CA ALA A 101 -7.74 -8.09 -10.25
C ALA A 101 -7.31 -7.07 -9.18
N VAL A 102 -8.26 -6.62 -8.38
CA VAL A 102 -8.00 -5.74 -7.24
C VAL A 102 -8.07 -6.54 -5.96
N ILE A 103 -7.01 -6.49 -5.18
CA ILE A 103 -6.91 -7.19 -3.90
C ILE A 103 -6.73 -6.17 -2.78
N ASP A 104 -7.63 -6.22 -1.80
CA ASP A 104 -7.54 -5.42 -0.58
C ASP A 104 -7.05 -6.31 0.56
N ASN A 105 -5.95 -5.93 1.19
CA ASN A 105 -5.39 -6.60 2.36
C ASN A 105 -4.94 -5.59 3.39
N ASN A 106 -4.74 -6.03 4.62
CA ASN A 106 -4.13 -5.20 5.64
C ASN A 106 -2.63 -5.08 5.39
N LEU A 107 -2.10 -3.88 5.56
CA LEU A 107 -0.66 -3.62 5.59
C LEU A 107 -0.22 -3.51 7.04
N ASP A 108 0.59 -4.43 7.50
CA ASP A 108 1.12 -4.47 8.85
C ASP A 108 2.60 -4.10 8.88
N ILE A 109 2.93 -3.17 9.76
CA ILE A 109 4.30 -2.81 10.09
C ILE A 109 4.57 -3.31 11.51
N ILE A 110 5.42 -4.32 11.62
CA ILE A 110 5.65 -5.07 12.85
C ILE A 110 7.07 -4.79 13.34
N SER A 111 7.20 -4.37 14.59
CA SER A 111 8.52 -4.20 15.20
C SER A 111 9.15 -5.55 15.49
N CYS A 112 10.37 -5.78 15.00
CA CYS A 112 11.12 -7.00 15.29
C CYS A 112 11.54 -7.11 16.76
N ASN A 113 11.69 -5.98 17.44
CA ASN A 113 12.03 -5.95 18.87
C ASN A 113 10.83 -6.22 19.77
N ASN A 114 9.63 -5.94 19.27
CA ASN A 114 8.39 -6.23 19.97
C ASN A 114 7.33 -6.68 18.96
N PRO A 115 7.32 -7.99 18.60
CA PRO A 115 6.41 -8.50 17.56
C PRO A 115 4.93 -8.36 17.88
N SER A 116 4.57 -8.12 19.13
CA SER A 116 3.19 -7.85 19.51
C SER A 116 2.72 -6.42 19.21
N THR A 117 3.63 -5.56 18.80
CA THR A 117 3.33 -4.17 18.47
C THR A 117 3.20 -4.02 16.95
N VAL A 118 2.04 -3.65 16.50
CA VAL A 118 1.68 -3.55 15.09
C VAL A 118 1.10 -2.18 14.78
N LEU A 119 1.57 -1.58 13.69
CA LEU A 119 0.87 -0.51 12.99
C LEU A 119 0.17 -1.13 11.78
N ARG A 120 -1.13 -1.00 11.71
CA ARG A 120 -1.94 -1.60 10.64
C ARG A 120 -2.67 -0.54 9.83
N LEU A 121 -2.54 -0.61 8.50
CA LEU A 121 -3.44 0.05 7.58
C LEU A 121 -4.48 -0.97 7.12
N VAL A 122 -5.75 -0.64 7.29
CA VAL A 122 -6.85 -1.59 7.11
C VAL A 122 -7.35 -1.57 5.67
N ASN A 123 -7.47 -2.74 5.06
CA ASN A 123 -8.02 -2.95 3.72
C ASN A 123 -7.46 -1.99 2.67
N VAL A 124 -6.16 -2.03 2.49
CA VAL A 124 -5.47 -1.21 1.50
C VAL A 124 -5.17 -2.00 0.23
N ARG A 125 -5.30 -1.34 -0.89
CA ARG A 125 -4.90 -1.85 -2.20
C ARG A 125 -3.65 -1.15 -2.68
N THR A 126 -2.94 -1.81 -3.57
CA THR A 126 -1.67 -1.30 -4.11
C THR A 126 -1.87 -0.53 -5.41
N LYS A 127 -1.06 0.49 -5.58
CA LYS A 127 -0.88 1.22 -6.85
C LYS A 127 0.61 1.45 -7.06
N ILE A 128 1.03 1.48 -8.32
CA ILE A 128 2.36 1.98 -8.60
C ILE A 128 2.38 3.50 -8.44
N ASP A 129 3.36 4.01 -7.69
CA ASP A 129 3.52 5.44 -7.45
C ASP A 129 4.62 6.03 -8.32
N GLY A 130 5.65 5.27 -8.62
CA GLY A 130 6.73 5.69 -9.49
C GLY A 130 7.86 4.70 -9.58
N ILE A 131 8.74 4.95 -10.54
CA ILE A 131 9.98 4.20 -10.72
C ILE A 131 11.11 5.21 -10.85
N GLU A 132 12.15 5.04 -10.05
CA GLU A 132 13.33 5.88 -10.06
C GLU A 132 14.53 5.04 -10.45
N ILE A 133 15.24 5.46 -11.48
CA ILE A 133 16.41 4.77 -12.02
C ILE A 133 17.59 5.73 -11.99
N ASP A 134 18.64 5.33 -11.29
CA ASP A 134 19.91 6.04 -11.29
C ASP A 134 21.05 5.13 -11.74
N ASN A 135 22.31 5.61 -11.69
CA ASN A 135 23.47 4.84 -12.10
C ASN A 135 23.77 3.63 -11.21
N LYS A 136 23.12 3.50 -10.09
CA LYS A 136 23.43 2.50 -9.06
C LYS A 136 22.30 1.51 -8.83
N LEU A 137 21.06 1.97 -8.88
CA LEU A 137 19.94 1.19 -8.39
C LEU A 137 18.62 1.63 -9.01
N GLN A 138 17.77 0.66 -9.30
CA GLN A 138 16.37 0.89 -9.61
C GLN A 138 15.54 0.87 -8.32
N LYS A 139 14.72 1.87 -8.13
CA LYS A 139 13.78 1.95 -7.02
C LYS A 139 12.36 1.95 -7.56
N VAL A 140 11.50 1.15 -6.95
CA VAL A 140 10.08 1.10 -7.28
C VAL A 140 9.28 1.59 -6.08
N MET A 141 8.46 2.61 -6.29
CA MET A 141 7.59 3.16 -5.26
C MET A 141 6.17 2.62 -5.44
N ILE A 142 5.65 1.99 -4.41
CA ILE A 142 4.30 1.43 -4.39
C ILE A 142 3.50 2.12 -3.30
N LYS A 143 2.32 2.60 -3.68
CA LYS A 143 1.39 3.25 -2.76
C LYS A 143 0.29 2.29 -2.34
N PHE A 144 0.05 2.23 -1.05
CA PHE A 144 -1.05 1.49 -0.45
C PHE A 144 -2.16 2.48 -0.08
N VAL A 145 -3.33 2.30 -0.67
CA VAL A 145 -4.46 3.22 -0.50
C VAL A 145 -5.66 2.45 0.04
N GLY A 146 -6.21 2.92 1.14
CA GLY A 146 -7.41 2.38 1.73
C GLY A 146 -8.62 3.28 1.52
N ASN A 147 -9.79 2.68 1.40
CA ASN A 147 -11.06 3.36 1.43
C ASN A 147 -11.85 2.82 2.63
N ALA A 148 -12.14 3.69 3.60
CA ALA A 148 -12.99 3.32 4.71
C ALA A 148 -14.45 3.65 4.39
N GLY A 149 -15.35 2.76 4.79
CA GLY A 149 -16.77 3.06 4.86
C GLY A 149 -17.12 3.86 6.12
N VAL A 150 -18.40 4.11 6.30
CA VAL A 150 -18.89 4.77 7.52
C VAL A 150 -18.63 3.86 8.72
N ASN A 151 -18.01 4.41 9.76
CA ASN A 151 -17.65 3.69 10.99
C ASN A 151 -16.58 2.58 10.81
N GLU A 152 -15.83 2.61 9.71
CA GLU A 152 -14.71 1.70 9.50
C GLU A 152 -13.38 2.40 9.79
N ALA A 153 -12.47 1.68 10.41
CA ALA A 153 -11.13 2.19 10.65
C ALA A 153 -10.29 2.14 9.37
N THR A 154 -9.46 3.17 9.16
CA THR A 154 -8.46 3.18 8.08
C THR A 154 -7.08 2.78 8.57
N ALA A 155 -6.83 2.93 9.86
CA ALA A 155 -5.56 2.56 10.48
C ALA A 155 -5.75 2.19 11.94
N GLN A 156 -4.85 1.34 12.43
CA GLN A 156 -4.71 1.01 13.84
C GLN A 156 -3.26 1.27 14.23
N PHE A 157 -3.04 2.25 15.10
CA PHE A 157 -1.69 2.71 15.42
C PHE A 157 -1.12 1.98 16.65
N PHE A 158 0.00 1.31 16.44
CA PHE A 158 0.87 0.72 17.48
C PHE A 158 0.11 0.04 18.63
N ILE A 159 -0.73 -0.90 18.27
CA ILE A 159 -1.48 -1.68 19.25
C ILE A 159 -0.56 -2.76 19.81
N GLU A 160 -0.38 -2.77 21.13
CA GLU A 160 0.46 -3.73 21.81
C GLU A 160 -0.39 -4.92 22.28
N GLY A 161 -0.08 -6.08 21.76
CA GLY A 161 -0.83 -7.31 22.05
C GLY A 161 -2.21 -7.35 21.40
N GLY A 162 -2.82 -8.48 21.36
CA GLY A 162 -4.22 -8.65 20.98
C GLY A 162 -4.55 -8.58 19.49
N ILE A 163 -3.60 -8.20 18.63
CA ILE A 163 -3.77 -8.23 17.18
C ILE A 163 -2.75 -9.16 16.57
N SER A 164 -3.22 -10.09 15.76
CA SER A 164 -2.35 -10.92 14.92
C SER A 164 -1.91 -10.13 13.68
N PRO A 165 -0.67 -10.34 13.19
CA PRO A 165 -0.25 -9.81 11.89
C PRO A 165 -1.20 -10.20 10.77
N ALA A 166 -1.16 -9.47 9.66
CA ALA A 166 -1.95 -9.77 8.48
C ALA A 166 -1.60 -11.17 7.94
N SER A 167 -2.60 -11.86 7.51
CA SER A 167 -2.46 -13.23 7.00
C SER A 167 -3.15 -13.38 5.64
#